data_789cc4c68d0601be3a631c62b8079e93
#
_entry.id   789cc4c68d0601be3a631c62b8079e93
#
_cell.length_a   1.000
_cell.length_b   1.000
_cell.length_c   1.000
_cell.angle_alpha   90.00
_cell.angle_beta   90.00
_cell.angle_gamma   90.00
#
_symmetry.space_group_name_H-M   'P 1'
#
loop_
_entity.id
_entity.type
_entity.pdbx_description
1 polymer ?
#
loop_
_entity_poly.entity_id
_entity_poly.type
_entity_poly.pdbx_seq_one_letter_code
_entity_poly.pdbx_strand_id
1 'polypeptide(L)'
;SYVALFYISHLEALKLNLKGMDDIDIPNLKKTFLSGLHFLIPIFVLVYMLVYLRFTASYSIFFATIALIIVNLGYILFKNPDFKSAIKTWFNQTIVGFEKGALNMVGVGIAIATAGIIVGAVGSTGLSTNLIIVIEFIAKDNVIILLFLTIILCLILGMGLPTTANYVVVASLMATVLVDVGNASGFVFPLIAVHLFVFYFGLMADVTPPVGLASYAAAAISGGDPLKTGLQAFWYSLRTGILPIVFLFNHELLLIGIENVWHGLLVITTSLIGILVFTSATQAWFINRLRWHEIIIFLLISISLLAPEFILNKFYPKYNYMDINKIHLMKIDSKKEARFKITRPSNYGERYKLFVIKKNTFETEYSLEQYGISLIREENRVIVDTLQWNGKAKKSGFETGDYISEFKIENADRPNKGIIYPIAILLLIIFGYFNARRKE
;
A
#
# COMPACT_ATOMS: atom_id res chain seq x y z
N SER A 1 8.45 -6.92 1.82
CA SER A 1 7.62 -8.14 1.74
C SER A 1 8.45 -9.41 1.51
N TYR A 2 9.33 -9.50 0.47
CA TYR A 2 10.12 -10.71 0.15
C TYR A 2 11.04 -11.15 1.28
N VAL A 3 11.78 -10.23 1.91
CA VAL A 3 12.66 -10.56 3.05
C VAL A 3 11.85 -11.16 4.21
N ALA A 4 10.66 -10.62 4.47
CA ALA A 4 9.77 -11.14 5.51
C ALA A 4 9.23 -12.55 5.16
N LEU A 5 8.95 -12.83 3.87
CA LEU A 5 8.55 -14.16 3.44
C LEU A 5 9.67 -15.18 3.63
N PHE A 6 10.89 -14.81 3.24
CA PHE A 6 12.06 -15.65 3.47
C PHE A 6 12.27 -15.92 4.97
N TYR A 7 12.08 -14.90 5.81
CA TYR A 7 12.15 -15.04 7.26
C TYR A 7 11.06 -15.96 7.82
N ILE A 8 9.82 -15.89 7.32
CA ILE A 8 8.75 -16.85 7.69
C ILE A 8 9.18 -18.27 7.38
N SER A 9 9.72 -18.52 6.18
CA SER A 9 10.17 -19.86 5.80
C SER A 9 11.27 -20.37 6.75
N HIS A 10 12.16 -19.48 7.17
CA HIS A 10 13.20 -19.82 8.16
C HIS A 10 12.58 -20.15 9.53
N LEU A 11 11.63 -19.33 10.03
CA LEU A 11 10.96 -19.56 11.30
C LEU A 11 10.15 -20.87 11.29
N GLU A 12 9.49 -21.19 10.18
CA GLU A 12 8.76 -22.45 10.06
C GLU A 12 9.70 -23.65 10.03
N ALA A 13 10.85 -23.55 9.35
CA ALA A 13 11.87 -24.58 9.38
C ALA A 13 12.38 -24.83 10.81
N LEU A 14 12.59 -23.78 11.59
CA LEU A 14 12.96 -23.89 13.01
C LEU A 14 11.87 -24.55 13.85
N LYS A 15 10.60 -24.12 13.70
CA LYS A 15 9.47 -24.67 14.45
C LYS A 15 9.27 -26.17 14.18
N LEU A 16 9.43 -26.57 12.94
CA LEU A 16 9.25 -27.95 12.50
C LEU A 16 10.51 -28.80 12.62
N ASN A 17 11.61 -28.20 13.11
CA ASN A 17 12.93 -28.84 13.22
C ASN A 17 13.38 -29.49 11.89
N LEU A 18 13.13 -28.79 10.77
CA LEU A 18 13.48 -29.29 9.46
C LEU A 18 15.01 -29.22 9.27
N LYS A 19 15.55 -30.30 8.75
CA LYS A 19 16.97 -30.34 8.34
C LYS A 19 17.11 -29.78 6.93
N GLY A 20 18.23 -29.13 6.66
CA GLY A 20 18.59 -28.72 5.30
C GLY A 20 18.78 -29.90 4.36
N MET A 21 18.87 -29.64 3.06
CA MET A 21 19.27 -30.63 2.06
C MET A 21 20.71 -31.07 2.30
N ASP A 22 21.02 -32.31 2.01
CA ASP A 22 22.40 -32.79 2.06
C ASP A 22 23.24 -32.03 1.02
N ASP A 23 24.49 -31.74 1.35
CA ASP A 23 25.42 -30.94 0.50
C ASP A 23 25.58 -31.53 -0.91
N ILE A 24 25.39 -32.85 -1.06
CA ILE A 24 25.47 -33.57 -2.35
C ILE A 24 24.33 -33.19 -3.29
N ASP A 25 23.15 -32.90 -2.75
CA ASP A 25 21.95 -32.58 -3.52
C ASP A 25 21.82 -31.06 -3.82
N ILE A 26 22.68 -30.22 -3.23
CA ILE A 26 22.67 -28.80 -3.46
C ILE A 26 23.30 -28.47 -4.81
N PRO A 27 22.53 -27.89 -5.77
CA PRO A 27 23.10 -27.52 -7.07
C PRO A 27 24.12 -26.39 -6.91
N ASN A 28 25.21 -26.51 -7.68
CA ASN A 28 26.28 -25.52 -7.66
C ASN A 28 25.75 -24.15 -8.11
N LEU A 29 25.67 -23.18 -7.17
CA LEU A 29 25.14 -21.84 -7.37
C LEU A 29 25.73 -21.15 -8.60
N LYS A 30 27.08 -21.20 -8.77
CA LYS A 30 27.75 -20.52 -9.88
C LYS A 30 27.35 -21.13 -11.22
N LYS A 31 27.27 -22.46 -11.32
CA LYS A 31 26.89 -23.18 -12.55
C LYS A 31 25.42 -22.88 -12.90
N THR A 32 24.53 -22.93 -11.92
CA THR A 32 23.12 -22.67 -12.11
C THR A 32 22.84 -21.21 -12.51
N PHE A 33 23.50 -20.26 -11.84
CA PHE A 33 23.38 -18.84 -12.14
C PHE A 33 23.90 -18.52 -13.56
N LEU A 34 25.08 -19.00 -13.91
CA LEU A 34 25.68 -18.76 -15.24
C LEU A 34 24.84 -19.39 -16.36
N SER A 35 24.22 -20.56 -16.13
CA SER A 35 23.36 -21.20 -17.12
C SER A 35 22.07 -20.43 -17.42
N GLY A 36 21.60 -19.62 -16.46
CA GLY A 36 20.39 -18.80 -16.60
C GLY A 36 20.64 -17.32 -16.94
N LEU A 37 21.89 -16.88 -16.97
CA LEU A 37 22.24 -15.45 -17.07
C LEU A 37 21.65 -14.77 -18.34
N HIS A 38 21.56 -15.51 -19.45
CA HIS A 38 21.01 -15.00 -20.70
C HIS A 38 19.51 -14.59 -20.59
N PHE A 39 18.76 -15.19 -19.68
CA PHE A 39 17.35 -14.79 -19.42
C PHE A 39 17.22 -13.42 -18.74
N LEU A 40 18.30 -12.86 -18.19
CA LEU A 40 18.27 -11.50 -17.65
C LEU A 40 18.23 -10.43 -18.75
N ILE A 41 18.67 -10.73 -19.98
CA ILE A 41 18.70 -9.76 -21.09
C ILE A 41 17.29 -9.23 -21.42
N PRO A 42 16.27 -10.05 -21.65
CA PRO A 42 14.90 -9.56 -21.86
C PRO A 42 14.35 -8.74 -20.71
N ILE A 43 14.68 -9.13 -19.48
CA ILE A 43 14.27 -8.39 -18.26
C ILE A 43 14.94 -7.01 -18.24
N PHE A 44 16.22 -6.95 -18.55
CA PHE A 44 16.95 -5.68 -18.62
C PHE A 44 16.37 -4.77 -19.72
N VAL A 45 16.06 -5.31 -20.90
CA VAL A 45 15.40 -4.56 -21.99
C VAL A 45 14.07 -4.01 -21.52
N LEU A 46 13.23 -4.82 -20.84
CA LEU A 46 11.95 -4.39 -20.31
C LEU A 46 12.11 -3.21 -19.34
N VAL A 47 12.98 -3.37 -18.33
CA VAL A 47 13.21 -2.35 -17.31
C VAL A 47 13.81 -1.07 -17.92
N TYR A 48 14.77 -1.20 -18.83
CA TYR A 48 15.39 -0.06 -19.52
C TYR A 48 14.35 0.75 -20.31
N MET A 49 13.49 0.08 -21.07
CA MET A 49 12.47 0.75 -21.87
C MET A 49 11.37 1.40 -21.00
N LEU A 50 10.96 0.74 -19.91
CA LEU A 50 9.94 1.24 -18.99
C LEU A 50 10.44 2.43 -18.16
N VAL A 51 11.61 2.27 -17.54
CA VAL A 51 12.10 3.20 -16.51
C VAL A 51 12.92 4.33 -17.13
N TYR A 52 13.85 3.99 -18.03
CA TYR A 52 14.77 4.98 -18.62
C TYR A 52 14.14 5.70 -19.81
N LEU A 53 13.60 4.96 -20.80
CA LEU A 53 12.98 5.53 -21.98
C LEU A 53 11.52 5.96 -21.76
N ARG A 54 10.92 5.55 -20.63
CA ARG A 54 9.54 5.90 -20.24
C ARG A 54 8.48 5.54 -21.29
N PHE A 55 8.69 4.46 -22.02
CA PHE A 55 7.71 3.92 -22.94
C PHE A 55 6.53 3.27 -22.18
N THR A 56 5.41 3.08 -22.87
CA THR A 56 4.27 2.36 -22.30
C THR A 56 4.62 0.91 -22.01
N ALA A 57 3.92 0.30 -21.03
CA ALA A 57 4.16 -1.09 -20.63
C ALA A 57 4.03 -2.06 -21.82
N SER A 58 2.97 -1.88 -22.65
CA SER A 58 2.75 -2.74 -23.82
C SER A 58 3.87 -2.66 -24.85
N TYR A 59 4.38 -1.45 -25.10
CA TYR A 59 5.50 -1.25 -26.02
C TYR A 59 6.79 -1.85 -25.48
N SER A 60 7.06 -1.68 -24.19
CA SER A 60 8.24 -2.23 -23.53
C SER A 60 8.24 -3.77 -23.52
N ILE A 61 7.08 -4.40 -23.25
CA ILE A 61 6.92 -5.85 -23.29
C ILE A 61 7.12 -6.40 -24.70
N PHE A 62 6.64 -5.70 -25.74
CA PHE A 62 6.85 -6.10 -27.12
C PHE A 62 8.35 -6.26 -27.45
N PHE A 63 9.18 -5.27 -27.12
CA PHE A 63 10.62 -5.35 -27.35
C PHE A 63 11.33 -6.37 -26.46
N ALA A 64 10.89 -6.52 -25.21
CA ALA A 64 11.40 -7.56 -24.33
C ALA A 64 11.10 -8.97 -24.90
N THR A 65 9.93 -9.17 -25.48
CA THR A 65 9.56 -10.43 -26.13
C THR A 65 10.44 -10.70 -27.37
N ILE A 66 10.69 -9.69 -28.20
CA ILE A 66 11.63 -9.83 -29.32
C ILE A 66 13.04 -10.19 -28.81
N ALA A 67 13.52 -9.50 -27.78
CA ALA A 67 14.81 -9.80 -27.17
C ALA A 67 14.87 -11.26 -26.65
N LEU A 68 13.79 -11.75 -26.01
CA LEU A 68 13.70 -13.14 -25.56
C LEU A 68 13.79 -14.14 -26.72
N ILE A 69 13.09 -13.88 -27.83
CA ILE A 69 13.10 -14.73 -29.02
C ILE A 69 14.51 -14.80 -29.62
N ILE A 70 15.20 -13.65 -29.71
CA ILE A 70 16.57 -13.56 -30.24
C ILE A 70 17.56 -14.27 -29.31
N VAL A 71 17.47 -14.02 -28.01
CA VAL A 71 18.34 -14.65 -27.01
C VAL A 71 18.18 -16.18 -26.99
N ASN A 72 16.91 -16.63 -27.09
CA ASN A 72 16.63 -18.07 -27.18
C ASN A 72 17.21 -18.70 -28.46
N LEU A 73 17.14 -18.00 -29.58
CA LEU A 73 17.79 -18.44 -30.82
C LEU A 73 19.30 -18.60 -30.62
N GLY A 74 19.96 -17.57 -30.08
CA GLY A 74 21.40 -17.62 -29.81
C GLY A 74 21.79 -18.77 -28.89
N TYR A 75 20.97 -18.98 -27.82
CA TYR A 75 21.21 -20.08 -26.88
C TYR A 75 21.08 -21.48 -27.54
N ILE A 76 20.07 -21.68 -28.37
CA ILE A 76 19.86 -22.97 -29.06
C ILE A 76 20.93 -23.21 -30.09
N LEU A 77 21.37 -22.21 -30.86
CA LEU A 77 22.45 -22.29 -31.80
C LEU A 77 23.78 -22.62 -31.13
N PHE A 78 24.02 -22.07 -29.94
CA PHE A 78 25.24 -22.38 -29.17
C PHE A 78 25.23 -23.81 -28.64
N LYS A 79 24.06 -24.37 -28.33
CA LYS A 79 23.93 -25.70 -27.73
C LYS A 79 23.82 -26.82 -28.74
N ASN A 80 23.31 -26.55 -29.95
CA ASN A 80 23.12 -27.52 -31.03
C ASN A 80 24.06 -27.23 -32.20
N PRO A 81 24.99 -28.09 -32.55
CA PRO A 81 25.90 -27.88 -33.65
C PRO A 81 25.22 -28.01 -35.03
N ASP A 82 24.09 -28.70 -35.14
CA ASP A 82 23.32 -28.79 -36.39
C ASP A 82 22.37 -27.60 -36.52
N PHE A 83 22.73 -26.67 -37.40
CA PHE A 83 21.99 -25.44 -37.66
C PHE A 83 20.52 -25.70 -38.04
N LYS A 84 20.23 -26.71 -38.86
CA LYS A 84 18.91 -27.02 -39.36
C LYS A 84 17.99 -27.52 -38.24
N SER A 85 18.50 -28.36 -37.37
CA SER A 85 17.82 -28.87 -36.18
C SER A 85 17.59 -27.75 -35.15
N ALA A 86 18.59 -26.87 -34.94
CA ALA A 86 18.52 -25.74 -34.06
C ALA A 86 17.40 -24.76 -34.46
N ILE A 87 17.32 -24.37 -35.73
CA ILE A 87 16.29 -23.49 -36.23
C ILE A 87 14.88 -24.12 -36.09
N LYS A 88 14.76 -25.41 -36.41
CA LYS A 88 13.46 -26.10 -36.25
C LYS A 88 13.02 -26.14 -34.80
N THR A 89 13.93 -26.42 -33.89
CA THR A 89 13.65 -26.43 -32.43
C THR A 89 13.24 -25.05 -31.94
N TRP A 90 14.00 -24.02 -32.29
CA TRP A 90 13.68 -22.63 -31.94
C TRP A 90 12.32 -22.21 -32.44
N PHE A 91 11.98 -22.48 -33.72
CA PHE A 91 10.72 -22.14 -34.31
C PHE A 91 9.55 -22.82 -33.58
N ASN A 92 9.65 -24.12 -33.32
CA ASN A 92 8.64 -24.85 -32.59
C ASN A 92 8.46 -24.33 -31.16
N GLN A 93 9.57 -24.06 -30.44
CA GLN A 93 9.47 -23.48 -29.10
C GLN A 93 8.82 -22.09 -29.10
N THR A 94 9.12 -21.27 -30.10
CA THR A 94 8.53 -19.94 -30.24
C THR A 94 7.03 -20.03 -30.51
N ILE A 95 6.58 -20.90 -31.42
CA ILE A 95 5.14 -21.10 -31.69
C ILE A 95 4.43 -21.63 -30.45
N VAL A 96 4.95 -22.66 -29.81
CA VAL A 96 4.36 -23.21 -28.58
C VAL A 96 4.33 -22.16 -27.47
N GLY A 97 5.34 -21.29 -27.38
CA GLY A 97 5.37 -20.16 -26.46
C GLY A 97 4.25 -19.16 -26.71
N PHE A 98 4.02 -18.78 -27.97
CA PHE A 98 2.91 -17.90 -28.34
C PHE A 98 1.53 -18.55 -28.13
N GLU A 99 1.37 -19.83 -28.49
CA GLU A 99 0.14 -20.58 -28.25
C GLU A 99 -0.22 -20.62 -26.77
N LYS A 100 0.72 -21.00 -25.90
CA LYS A 100 0.51 -21.02 -24.46
C LYS A 100 0.25 -19.63 -23.90
N GLY A 101 0.98 -18.62 -24.40
CA GLY A 101 0.77 -17.22 -24.03
C GLY A 101 -0.65 -16.74 -24.40
N ALA A 102 -1.12 -17.05 -25.62
CA ALA A 102 -2.46 -16.71 -26.06
C ALA A 102 -3.54 -17.41 -25.24
N LEU A 103 -3.38 -18.69 -24.95
CA LEU A 103 -4.32 -19.46 -24.10
C LEU A 103 -4.39 -18.88 -22.68
N ASN A 104 -3.26 -18.51 -22.08
CA ASN A 104 -3.22 -17.87 -20.78
C ASN A 104 -3.93 -16.50 -20.79
N MET A 105 -3.84 -15.76 -21.90
CA MET A 105 -4.50 -14.46 -22.03
C MET A 105 -6.02 -14.55 -22.18
N VAL A 106 -6.59 -15.67 -22.60
CA VAL A 106 -8.06 -15.82 -22.75
C VAL A 106 -8.76 -15.58 -21.42
N GLY A 107 -8.29 -16.24 -20.35
CA GLY A 107 -8.87 -16.08 -19.01
C GLY A 107 -8.77 -14.64 -18.50
N VAL A 108 -7.60 -14.03 -18.64
CA VAL A 108 -7.36 -12.63 -18.24
C VAL A 108 -8.21 -11.67 -19.07
N GLY A 109 -8.30 -11.88 -20.39
CA GLY A 109 -9.11 -11.05 -21.29
C GLY A 109 -10.60 -11.08 -20.96
N ILE A 110 -11.16 -12.27 -20.71
CA ILE A 110 -12.57 -12.43 -20.29
C ILE A 110 -12.79 -11.73 -18.93
N ALA A 111 -11.89 -11.91 -17.99
CA ALA A 111 -12.01 -11.28 -16.67
C ALA A 111 -11.99 -9.75 -16.75
N ILE A 112 -11.07 -9.17 -17.55
CA ILE A 112 -11.00 -7.71 -17.75
C ILE A 112 -12.24 -7.20 -18.49
N ALA A 113 -12.74 -7.92 -19.50
CA ALA A 113 -13.96 -7.56 -20.20
C ALA A 113 -15.17 -7.57 -19.26
N THR A 114 -15.31 -8.60 -18.43
CA THR A 114 -16.37 -8.70 -17.42
C THR A 114 -16.27 -7.58 -16.39
N ALA A 115 -15.07 -7.30 -15.90
CA ALA A 115 -14.83 -6.16 -15.02
C ALA A 115 -15.22 -4.83 -15.67
N GLY A 116 -14.89 -4.64 -16.96
CA GLY A 116 -15.29 -3.46 -17.74
C GLY A 116 -16.81 -3.28 -17.82
N ILE A 117 -17.57 -4.36 -17.99
CA ILE A 117 -19.03 -4.33 -17.97
C ILE A 117 -19.54 -3.91 -16.57
N ILE A 118 -18.98 -4.47 -15.51
CA ILE A 118 -19.35 -4.13 -14.13
C ILE A 118 -19.07 -2.63 -13.86
N VAL A 119 -17.86 -2.16 -14.21
CA VAL A 119 -17.48 -0.74 -14.04
C VAL A 119 -18.39 0.18 -14.84
N GLY A 120 -18.72 -0.19 -16.09
CA GLY A 120 -19.65 0.55 -16.93
C GLY A 120 -21.06 0.60 -16.32
N ALA A 121 -21.58 -0.52 -15.84
CA ALA A 121 -22.89 -0.60 -15.17
C ALA A 121 -22.91 0.23 -13.88
N VAL A 122 -21.88 0.13 -13.05
CA VAL A 122 -21.73 0.91 -11.81
C VAL A 122 -21.67 2.41 -12.09
N GLY A 123 -20.92 2.82 -13.13
CA GLY A 123 -20.83 4.22 -13.55
C GLY A 123 -22.16 4.77 -14.09
N SER A 124 -22.85 4.01 -14.94
CA SER A 124 -24.12 4.44 -15.56
C SER A 124 -25.31 4.44 -14.59
N THR A 125 -25.31 3.57 -13.57
CA THR A 125 -26.40 3.47 -12.58
C THR A 125 -26.23 4.39 -11.38
N GLY A 126 -25.08 5.08 -11.26
CA GLY A 126 -24.75 5.86 -10.06
C GLY A 126 -24.56 5.03 -8.79
N LEU A 127 -24.37 3.71 -8.93
CA LEU A 127 -24.18 2.79 -7.81
C LEU A 127 -23.01 3.22 -6.92
N SER A 128 -21.93 3.75 -7.53
CA SER A 128 -20.78 4.30 -6.80
C SER A 128 -21.22 5.38 -5.80
N THR A 129 -22.07 6.32 -6.25
CA THR A 129 -22.58 7.40 -5.39
C THR A 129 -23.43 6.85 -4.25
N ASN A 130 -24.28 5.86 -4.55
CA ASN A 130 -25.13 5.23 -3.53
C ASN A 130 -24.29 4.42 -2.52
N LEU A 131 -23.25 3.72 -2.98
CA LEU A 131 -22.30 3.02 -2.09
C LEU A 131 -21.56 4.01 -1.18
N ILE A 132 -21.16 5.17 -1.70
CA ILE A 132 -20.55 6.24 -0.89
C ILE A 132 -21.48 6.61 0.25
N ILE A 133 -22.74 6.90 -0.06
CA ILE A 133 -23.77 7.29 0.94
C ILE A 133 -23.94 6.19 1.99
N VAL A 134 -24.04 4.93 1.58
CA VAL A 134 -24.20 3.80 2.51
C VAL A 134 -22.97 3.62 3.39
N ILE A 135 -21.78 3.71 2.82
CA ILE A 135 -20.53 3.56 3.58
C ILE A 135 -20.30 4.74 4.49
N GLU A 136 -20.56 5.98 4.05
CA GLU A 136 -20.52 7.17 4.90
C GLU A 136 -21.51 7.05 6.06
N PHE A 137 -22.72 6.56 5.79
CA PHE A 137 -23.74 6.33 6.81
C PHE A 137 -23.29 5.28 7.84
N ILE A 138 -22.70 4.17 7.42
CA ILE A 138 -22.22 3.11 8.31
C ILE A 138 -20.94 3.56 9.03
N ALA A 139 -20.00 4.15 8.32
CA ALA A 139 -18.72 4.57 8.86
C ALA A 139 -18.82 5.78 9.79
N LYS A 140 -19.85 6.65 9.62
CA LYS A 140 -20.05 7.87 10.42
C LYS A 140 -18.74 8.65 10.63
N ASP A 141 -18.01 8.93 9.58
CA ASP A 141 -16.67 9.55 9.61
C ASP A 141 -15.57 8.73 10.32
N ASN A 142 -15.82 7.46 10.68
CA ASN A 142 -14.83 6.61 11.29
C ASN A 142 -14.00 5.91 10.23
N VAL A 143 -12.78 6.41 10.00
CA VAL A 143 -11.84 5.86 9.03
C VAL A 143 -11.51 4.38 9.28
N ILE A 144 -11.48 3.94 10.53
CA ILE A 144 -11.14 2.55 10.86
C ILE A 144 -12.25 1.62 10.38
N ILE A 145 -13.52 2.00 10.60
CA ILE A 145 -14.67 1.24 10.10
C ILE A 145 -14.67 1.22 8.58
N LEU A 146 -14.39 2.35 7.94
CA LEU A 146 -14.31 2.45 6.48
C LEU A 146 -13.23 1.53 5.90
N LEU A 147 -12.03 1.57 6.46
CA LEU A 147 -10.93 0.70 6.02
C LEU A 147 -11.29 -0.76 6.20
N PHE A 148 -11.89 -1.13 7.33
CA PHE A 148 -12.33 -2.49 7.60
C PHE A 148 -13.39 -2.97 6.60
N LEU A 149 -14.41 -2.15 6.31
CA LEU A 149 -15.43 -2.47 5.30
C LEU A 149 -14.83 -2.62 3.90
N THR A 150 -13.85 -1.77 3.56
CA THR A 150 -13.14 -1.88 2.28
C THR A 150 -12.31 -3.16 2.20
N ILE A 151 -11.64 -3.57 3.26
CA ILE A 151 -10.92 -4.85 3.33
C ILE A 151 -11.88 -6.01 3.05
N ILE A 152 -13.03 -6.04 3.74
CA ILE A 152 -14.05 -7.08 3.55
C ILE A 152 -14.52 -7.08 2.08
N LEU A 153 -14.80 -5.91 1.52
CA LEU A 153 -15.23 -5.78 0.13
C LEU A 153 -14.17 -6.33 -0.85
N CYS A 154 -12.90 -5.96 -0.65
CA CYS A 154 -11.78 -6.46 -1.45
C CYS A 154 -11.67 -8.00 -1.39
N LEU A 155 -11.82 -8.57 -0.20
CA LEU A 155 -11.75 -10.01 -0.01
C LEU A 155 -12.95 -10.73 -0.65
N ILE A 156 -14.17 -10.23 -0.46
CA ILE A 156 -15.39 -10.84 -1.02
C ILE A 156 -15.36 -10.80 -2.56
N LEU A 157 -15.07 -9.64 -3.15
CA LEU A 157 -15.02 -9.51 -4.60
C LEU A 157 -13.84 -10.28 -5.21
N GLY A 158 -12.72 -10.36 -4.48
CA GLY A 158 -11.55 -11.13 -4.89
C GLY A 158 -11.75 -12.64 -4.88
N MET A 159 -12.74 -13.16 -4.17
CA MET A 159 -13.02 -14.59 -4.16
C MET A 159 -13.50 -15.15 -5.51
N GLY A 160 -14.02 -14.31 -6.38
CA GLY A 160 -14.56 -14.75 -7.68
C GLY A 160 -13.91 -14.10 -8.89
N LEU A 161 -13.02 -13.13 -8.69
CA LEU A 161 -12.41 -12.35 -9.76
C LEU A 161 -10.90 -12.53 -9.77
N PRO A 162 -10.26 -12.57 -10.96
CA PRO A 162 -8.81 -12.43 -11.06
C PRO A 162 -8.33 -11.13 -10.40
N THR A 163 -7.11 -11.15 -9.83
CA THR A 163 -6.55 -10.05 -9.04
C THR A 163 -6.61 -8.68 -9.72
N THR A 164 -6.30 -8.63 -11.01
CA THR A 164 -6.37 -7.38 -11.80
C THR A 164 -7.80 -6.85 -11.91
N ALA A 165 -8.77 -7.74 -12.17
CA ALA A 165 -10.18 -7.38 -12.29
C ALA A 165 -10.74 -6.91 -10.95
N ASN A 166 -10.45 -7.63 -9.87
CA ASN A 166 -10.80 -7.23 -8.51
C ASN A 166 -10.28 -5.84 -8.17
N TYR A 167 -8.98 -5.59 -8.41
CA TYR A 167 -8.39 -4.28 -8.17
C TYR A 167 -9.11 -3.17 -8.96
N VAL A 168 -9.35 -3.36 -10.25
CA VAL A 168 -10.01 -2.34 -11.09
C VAL A 168 -11.41 -2.03 -10.57
N VAL A 169 -12.20 -3.05 -10.25
CA VAL A 169 -13.56 -2.87 -9.73
C VAL A 169 -13.55 -2.15 -8.38
N VAL A 170 -12.79 -2.65 -7.41
CA VAL A 170 -12.79 -2.05 -6.07
C VAL A 170 -12.17 -0.67 -6.07
N ALA A 171 -11.08 -0.44 -6.81
CA ALA A 171 -10.46 0.88 -6.90
C ALA A 171 -11.41 1.91 -7.52
N SER A 172 -12.14 1.55 -8.57
CA SER A 172 -13.12 2.46 -9.18
C SER A 172 -14.28 2.85 -8.27
N LEU A 173 -14.65 1.96 -7.33
CA LEU A 173 -15.72 2.19 -6.37
C LEU A 173 -15.23 2.91 -5.10
N MET A 174 -14.11 2.48 -4.55
CA MET A 174 -13.71 2.82 -3.19
C MET A 174 -12.58 3.84 -3.10
N ALA A 175 -11.79 4.07 -4.17
CA ALA A 175 -10.63 4.94 -4.05
C ALA A 175 -11.01 6.39 -3.69
N THR A 176 -12.02 6.95 -4.35
CA THR A 176 -12.52 8.30 -4.06
C THR A 176 -13.15 8.37 -2.67
N VAL A 177 -13.94 7.37 -2.28
CA VAL A 177 -14.58 7.27 -0.96
C VAL A 177 -13.53 7.28 0.15
N LEU A 178 -12.48 6.47 0.02
CA LEU A 178 -11.40 6.41 1.01
C LEU A 178 -10.67 7.74 1.16
N VAL A 179 -10.43 8.45 0.04
CA VAL A 179 -9.81 9.78 0.07
C VAL A 179 -10.75 10.79 0.73
N ASP A 180 -12.03 10.80 0.37
CA ASP A 180 -13.00 11.81 0.85
C ASP A 180 -13.32 11.60 2.33
N VAL A 181 -13.60 10.38 2.77
CA VAL A 181 -13.83 10.07 4.20
C VAL A 181 -12.54 10.21 5.01
N GLY A 182 -11.38 9.85 4.44
CA GLY A 182 -10.10 10.12 5.05
C GLY A 182 -9.91 11.61 5.32
N ASN A 183 -10.19 12.46 4.32
CA ASN A 183 -10.13 13.91 4.44
C ASN A 183 -11.14 14.42 5.48
N ALA A 184 -12.36 13.91 5.48
CA ALA A 184 -13.39 14.27 6.47
C ALA A 184 -12.95 13.95 7.90
N SER A 185 -12.23 12.84 8.08
CA SER A 185 -11.69 12.44 9.38
C SER A 185 -10.35 13.11 9.73
N GLY A 186 -9.85 14.01 8.90
CA GLY A 186 -8.60 14.75 9.13
C GLY A 186 -7.33 14.02 8.71
N PHE A 187 -7.44 12.91 7.99
CA PHE A 187 -6.31 12.22 7.38
C PHE A 187 -6.16 12.62 5.92
N VAL A 188 -4.93 12.81 5.46
CA VAL A 188 -4.64 13.05 4.04
C VAL A 188 -4.06 11.76 3.47
N PHE A 189 -4.90 10.99 2.80
CA PHE A 189 -4.45 9.76 2.16
C PHE A 189 -3.94 10.06 0.74
N PRO A 190 -2.67 9.79 0.42
CA PRO A 190 -2.20 9.86 -0.95
C PRO A 190 -2.96 8.85 -1.81
N LEU A 191 -3.39 9.27 -3.00
CA LEU A 191 -4.14 8.42 -3.91
C LEU A 191 -3.39 7.11 -4.21
N ILE A 192 -2.07 7.17 -4.37
CA ILE A 192 -1.25 5.97 -4.57
C ILE A 192 -1.31 4.99 -3.38
N ALA A 193 -1.36 5.50 -2.14
CA ALA A 193 -1.49 4.65 -0.96
C ALA A 193 -2.84 3.94 -0.92
N VAL A 194 -3.91 4.65 -1.31
CA VAL A 194 -5.27 4.08 -1.42
C VAL A 194 -5.33 3.00 -2.50
N HIS A 195 -4.77 3.26 -3.67
CA HIS A 195 -4.69 2.25 -4.73
C HIS A 195 -3.89 1.02 -4.32
N LEU A 196 -2.76 1.20 -3.63
CA LEU A 196 -1.99 0.10 -3.08
C LEU A 196 -2.75 -0.66 -2.00
N PHE A 197 -3.52 0.04 -1.16
CA PHE A 197 -4.36 -0.58 -0.14
C PHE A 197 -5.37 -1.54 -0.78
N VAL A 198 -6.13 -1.07 -1.75
CA VAL A 198 -7.11 -1.89 -2.47
C VAL A 198 -6.44 -3.05 -3.21
N PHE A 199 -5.32 -2.79 -3.87
CA PHE A 199 -4.57 -3.79 -4.63
C PHE A 199 -4.05 -4.93 -3.74
N TYR A 200 -3.44 -4.60 -2.61
CA TYR A 200 -2.88 -5.62 -1.70
C TYR A 200 -3.97 -6.49 -1.07
N PHE A 201 -5.10 -5.91 -0.67
CA PHE A 201 -6.21 -6.71 -0.14
C PHE A 201 -6.91 -7.52 -1.22
N GLY A 202 -6.97 -7.01 -2.45
CA GLY A 202 -7.40 -7.78 -3.62
C GLY A 202 -6.53 -9.01 -3.87
N LEU A 203 -5.19 -8.87 -3.77
CA LEU A 203 -4.25 -9.98 -3.89
C LEU A 203 -4.41 -11.02 -2.76
N MET A 204 -4.73 -10.59 -1.55
CA MET A 204 -4.90 -11.51 -0.42
C MET A 204 -6.08 -12.47 -0.59
N ALA A 205 -7.07 -12.12 -1.40
CA ALA A 205 -8.21 -13.00 -1.68
C ALA A 205 -7.79 -14.34 -2.30
N ASP A 206 -6.75 -14.36 -3.13
CA ASP A 206 -6.23 -15.57 -3.77
C ASP A 206 -5.63 -16.60 -2.81
N VAL A 207 -5.23 -16.18 -1.62
CA VAL A 207 -4.67 -17.04 -0.58
C VAL A 207 -5.61 -17.24 0.60
N THR A 208 -6.75 -16.49 0.63
CA THR A 208 -7.68 -16.49 1.76
C THR A 208 -8.78 -17.56 1.58
N PRO A 209 -9.01 -18.45 2.54
CA PRO A 209 -10.16 -19.36 2.50
C PRO A 209 -11.49 -18.57 2.47
N PRO A 210 -12.56 -19.10 1.86
CA PRO A 210 -12.70 -20.49 1.36
C PRO A 210 -12.22 -20.73 -0.07
N VAL A 211 -11.94 -19.69 -0.86
CA VAL A 211 -11.62 -19.87 -2.28
C VAL A 211 -10.14 -20.15 -2.51
N GLY A 212 -9.24 -19.32 -2.00
CA GLY A 212 -7.81 -19.53 -1.93
C GLY A 212 -7.15 -20.29 -3.09
N LEU A 213 -7.34 -19.87 -4.34
CA LEU A 213 -6.89 -20.61 -5.52
C LEU A 213 -5.40 -21.00 -5.48
N ALA A 214 -4.55 -20.08 -5.02
CA ALA A 214 -3.12 -20.34 -4.87
C ALA A 214 -2.85 -21.43 -3.81
N SER A 215 -3.64 -21.46 -2.75
CA SER A 215 -3.52 -22.46 -1.68
C SER A 215 -3.96 -23.85 -2.14
N TYR A 216 -5.00 -23.92 -2.95
CA TYR A 216 -5.42 -25.18 -3.57
C TYR A 216 -4.36 -25.73 -4.54
N ALA A 217 -3.77 -24.86 -5.35
CA ALA A 217 -2.67 -25.25 -6.24
C ALA A 217 -1.45 -25.74 -5.45
N ALA A 218 -1.08 -25.07 -4.37
CA ALA A 218 0.00 -25.51 -3.49
C ALA A 218 -0.29 -26.85 -2.80
N ALA A 219 -1.52 -27.05 -2.34
CA ALA A 219 -1.95 -28.30 -1.75
C ALA A 219 -1.93 -29.47 -2.75
N ALA A 220 -2.31 -29.22 -4.01
CA ALA A 220 -2.22 -30.22 -5.07
C ALA A 220 -0.78 -30.67 -5.35
N ILE A 221 0.19 -29.77 -5.24
CA ILE A 221 1.62 -30.09 -5.41
C ILE A 221 2.18 -30.82 -4.19
N SER A 222 1.83 -30.35 -2.98
CA SER A 222 2.36 -30.90 -1.72
C SER A 222 1.67 -32.18 -1.26
N GLY A 223 0.48 -32.51 -1.79
CA GLY A 223 -0.38 -33.59 -1.30
C GLY A 223 -1.07 -33.25 0.03
N GLY A 224 -1.04 -31.99 0.46
CA GLY A 224 -1.62 -31.53 1.72
C GLY A 224 -3.13 -31.26 1.63
N ASP A 225 -3.74 -31.01 2.80
CA ASP A 225 -5.14 -30.59 2.88
C ASP A 225 -5.29 -29.13 2.39
N PRO A 226 -6.15 -28.86 1.38
CA PRO A 226 -6.29 -27.52 0.81
C PRO A 226 -6.73 -26.43 1.80
N LEU A 227 -7.68 -26.76 2.71
CA LEU A 227 -8.17 -25.79 3.69
C LEU A 227 -7.12 -25.45 4.74
N LYS A 228 -6.38 -26.45 5.23
CA LYS A 228 -5.28 -26.24 6.17
C LYS A 228 -4.16 -25.44 5.51
N THR A 229 -3.84 -25.76 4.25
CA THR A 229 -2.86 -25.00 3.45
C THR A 229 -3.33 -23.55 3.28
N GLY A 230 -4.61 -23.33 3.01
CA GLY A 230 -5.21 -22.00 2.90
C GLY A 230 -5.15 -21.19 4.20
N LEU A 231 -5.49 -21.81 5.33
CA LEU A 231 -5.39 -21.17 6.64
C LEU A 231 -3.93 -20.76 6.95
N GLN A 232 -2.98 -21.65 6.66
CA GLN A 232 -1.56 -21.35 6.87
C GLN A 232 -1.07 -20.23 5.93
N ALA A 233 -1.49 -20.26 4.68
CA ALA A 233 -1.18 -19.20 3.72
C ALA A 233 -1.76 -17.84 4.15
N PHE A 234 -2.98 -17.80 4.68
CA PHE A 234 -3.58 -16.60 5.25
C PHE A 234 -2.74 -16.05 6.41
N TRP A 235 -2.33 -16.89 7.37
CA TRP A 235 -1.45 -16.47 8.47
C TRP A 235 -0.12 -15.90 7.96
N TYR A 236 0.48 -16.50 6.94
CA TYR A 236 1.70 -15.98 6.33
C TYR A 236 1.46 -14.66 5.59
N SER A 237 0.28 -14.46 5.04
CA SER A 237 -0.06 -13.24 4.30
C SER A 237 -0.42 -12.05 5.19
N LEU A 238 -0.64 -12.22 6.50
CA LEU A 238 -0.90 -11.11 7.43
C LEU A 238 0.18 -10.01 7.37
N ARG A 239 1.46 -10.39 7.17
CA ARG A 239 2.54 -9.42 6.95
C ARG A 239 2.31 -8.55 5.69
N THR A 240 1.66 -9.11 4.69
CA THR A 240 1.32 -8.39 3.46
C THR A 240 0.14 -7.46 3.70
N GLY A 241 -0.83 -7.87 4.54
CA GLY A 241 -1.99 -7.08 4.89
C GLY A 241 -1.69 -5.86 5.78
N ILE A 242 -0.66 -5.92 6.63
CA ILE A 242 -0.30 -4.77 7.47
C ILE A 242 0.32 -3.63 6.63
N LEU A 243 1.08 -3.94 5.58
CA LEU A 243 1.79 -2.94 4.79
C LEU A 243 0.87 -1.89 4.16
N PRO A 244 -0.22 -2.24 3.45
CA PRO A 244 -1.10 -1.25 2.84
C PRO A 244 -1.81 -0.37 3.89
N ILE A 245 -2.11 -0.89 5.07
CA ILE A 245 -2.63 -0.09 6.18
C ILE A 245 -1.57 0.93 6.60
N VAL A 246 -0.32 0.49 6.76
CA VAL A 246 0.77 1.39 7.14
C VAL A 246 1.04 2.44 6.08
N PHE A 247 0.93 2.13 4.78
CA PHE A 247 1.10 3.12 3.69
C PHE A 247 0.11 4.28 3.78
N LEU A 248 -1.12 4.04 4.25
CA LEU A 248 -2.11 5.10 4.43
C LEU A 248 -1.71 6.08 5.54
N PHE A 249 -1.04 5.61 6.59
CA PHE A 249 -0.68 6.42 7.75
C PHE A 249 0.78 6.87 7.76
N ASN A 250 1.67 6.17 7.05
CA ASN A 250 3.09 6.49 6.92
C ASN A 250 3.52 6.52 5.45
N HIS A 251 3.38 7.68 4.82
CA HIS A 251 3.64 7.89 3.41
C HIS A 251 5.12 7.77 3.03
N GLU A 252 6.02 7.89 3.98
CA GLU A 252 7.46 7.77 3.74
C GLU A 252 7.88 6.37 3.29
N LEU A 253 7.08 5.34 3.65
CA LEU A 253 7.26 3.98 3.12
C LEU A 253 7.06 3.89 1.60
N LEU A 254 6.34 4.85 1.04
CA LEU A 254 6.17 5.01 -0.41
C LEU A 254 7.16 6.04 -1.00
N LEU A 255 8.19 6.40 -0.23
CA LEU A 255 9.18 7.41 -0.57
C LEU A 255 8.58 8.81 -0.81
N ILE A 256 7.39 9.08 -0.28
CA ILE A 256 6.73 10.38 -0.36
C ILE A 256 7.21 11.23 0.84
N GLY A 257 7.77 12.41 0.55
CA GLY A 257 8.25 13.32 1.59
C GLY A 257 9.66 12.99 2.11
N ILE A 258 10.44 12.17 1.40
CA ILE A 258 11.84 11.92 1.72
C ILE A 258 12.68 13.17 1.41
N GLU A 259 13.35 13.70 2.41
CA GLU A 259 14.12 14.95 2.29
C GLU A 259 15.53 14.73 1.74
N ASN A 260 16.16 13.61 2.13
CA ASN A 260 17.52 13.28 1.71
C ASN A 260 17.77 11.76 1.75
N VAL A 261 18.91 11.32 1.20
CA VAL A 261 19.27 9.89 1.10
C VAL A 261 19.37 9.22 2.48
N TRP A 262 19.88 9.92 3.50
CA TRP A 262 20.02 9.39 4.85
C TRP A 262 18.66 9.16 5.50
N HIS A 263 17.71 10.06 5.29
CA HIS A 263 16.33 9.88 5.71
C HIS A 263 15.70 8.67 5.02
N GLY A 264 15.91 8.52 3.71
CA GLY A 264 15.43 7.36 2.96
C GLY A 264 16.01 6.04 3.49
N LEU A 265 17.31 5.98 3.76
CA LEU A 265 17.97 4.80 4.33
C LEU A 265 17.43 4.47 5.73
N LEU A 266 17.20 5.48 6.57
CA LEU A 266 16.60 5.29 7.89
C LEU A 266 15.19 4.69 7.78
N VAL A 267 14.34 5.22 6.90
CA VAL A 267 12.98 4.72 6.66
C VAL A 267 13.01 3.27 6.16
N ILE A 268 13.88 2.95 5.20
CA ILE A 268 14.02 1.59 4.68
C ILE A 268 14.48 0.63 5.78
N THR A 269 15.49 1.01 6.56
CA THR A 269 16.05 0.15 7.62
C THR A 269 15.05 -0.09 8.74
N THR A 270 14.41 0.96 9.25
CA THR A 270 13.40 0.84 10.32
C THR A 270 12.19 0.04 9.87
N SER A 271 11.77 0.21 8.60
CA SER A 271 10.66 -0.54 8.01
C SER A 271 11.01 -2.02 7.83
N LEU A 272 12.24 -2.32 7.42
CA LEU A 272 12.71 -3.69 7.29
C LEU A 272 12.74 -4.39 8.65
N ILE A 273 13.29 -3.75 9.67
CA ILE A 273 13.27 -4.28 11.05
C ILE A 273 11.83 -4.42 11.54
N GLY A 274 11.00 -3.39 11.33
CA GLY A 274 9.61 -3.39 11.76
C GLY A 274 8.79 -4.54 11.19
N ILE A 275 8.93 -4.85 9.87
CA ILE A 275 8.21 -5.97 9.25
C ILE A 275 8.75 -7.35 9.70
N LEU A 276 10.04 -7.47 10.00
CA LEU A 276 10.61 -8.70 10.56
C LEU A 276 10.11 -8.95 11.99
N VAL A 277 10.04 -7.91 12.81
CA VAL A 277 9.48 -7.97 14.18
C VAL A 277 7.98 -8.31 14.11
N PHE A 278 7.22 -7.71 13.18
CA PHE A 278 5.82 -8.08 12.93
C PHE A 278 5.68 -9.55 12.58
N THR A 279 6.53 -10.02 11.70
CA THR A 279 6.56 -11.42 11.28
C THR A 279 6.84 -12.35 12.46
N SER A 280 7.81 -12.02 13.30
CA SER A 280 8.10 -12.78 14.53
C SER A 280 6.90 -12.85 15.46
N ALA A 281 6.19 -11.74 15.63
CA ALA A 281 5.00 -11.68 16.48
C ALA A 281 3.87 -12.55 15.92
N THR A 282 3.57 -12.44 14.60
CA THR A 282 2.49 -13.22 13.95
C THR A 282 2.81 -14.71 13.87
N GLN A 283 4.08 -15.06 13.77
CA GLN A 283 4.53 -16.46 13.81
C GLN A 283 4.73 -16.98 15.24
N ALA A 284 4.56 -16.14 16.24
CA ALA A 284 4.80 -16.44 17.67
C ALA A 284 6.19 -17.04 17.92
N TRP A 285 7.20 -16.62 17.14
CA TRP A 285 8.57 -17.12 17.21
C TRP A 285 9.58 -16.03 16.85
N PHE A 286 10.63 -15.91 17.64
CA PHE A 286 11.78 -15.03 17.35
C PHE A 286 13.06 -15.85 17.35
N ILE A 287 13.77 -15.95 18.46
CA ILE A 287 14.86 -16.92 18.68
C ILE A 287 14.29 -18.20 19.27
N ASN A 288 13.38 -18.05 20.25
CA ASN A 288 12.58 -19.10 20.83
C ASN A 288 11.08 -18.75 20.71
N ARG A 289 10.20 -19.69 21.06
CA ARG A 289 8.74 -19.48 21.06
C ARG A 289 8.37 -18.26 21.90
N LEU A 290 7.61 -17.33 21.33
CA LEU A 290 7.11 -16.15 22.05
C LEU A 290 5.90 -16.50 22.91
N ARG A 291 5.86 -15.97 24.14
CA ARG A 291 4.69 -16.01 25.00
C ARG A 291 3.69 -14.95 24.58
N TRP A 292 2.42 -15.10 24.96
CA TRP A 292 1.35 -14.17 24.53
C TRP A 292 1.65 -12.68 24.83
N HIS A 293 2.23 -12.37 25.99
CA HIS A 293 2.62 -10.99 26.33
C HIS A 293 3.81 -10.49 25.51
N GLU A 294 4.74 -11.36 25.15
CA GLU A 294 5.86 -11.01 24.27
C GLU A 294 5.36 -10.73 22.86
N ILE A 295 4.36 -11.47 22.36
CA ILE A 295 3.72 -11.21 21.08
C ILE A 295 3.15 -9.80 21.04
N ILE A 296 2.44 -9.36 22.10
CA ILE A 296 1.89 -8.01 22.19
C ILE A 296 3.01 -6.96 22.17
N ILE A 297 4.09 -7.19 22.92
CA ILE A 297 5.24 -6.27 22.96
C ILE A 297 5.90 -6.18 21.59
N PHE A 298 6.12 -7.31 20.90
CA PHE A 298 6.68 -7.32 19.56
C PHE A 298 5.77 -6.63 18.55
N LEU A 299 4.45 -6.77 18.65
CA LEU A 299 3.50 -6.01 17.84
C LEU A 299 3.60 -4.50 18.09
N LEU A 300 3.70 -4.07 19.35
CA LEU A 300 3.87 -2.67 19.69
C LEU A 300 5.21 -2.11 19.18
N ILE A 301 6.29 -2.86 19.29
CA ILE A 301 7.60 -2.49 18.72
C ILE A 301 7.49 -2.37 17.20
N SER A 302 6.87 -3.33 16.54
CA SER A 302 6.67 -3.30 15.11
C SER A 302 5.88 -2.06 14.64
N ILE A 303 4.75 -1.77 15.30
CA ILE A 303 3.93 -0.58 15.00
C ILE A 303 4.76 0.70 15.25
N SER A 304 5.57 0.74 16.30
CA SER A 304 6.46 1.89 16.58
C SER A 304 7.48 2.13 15.47
N LEU A 305 7.98 1.07 14.84
CA LEU A 305 8.94 1.15 13.75
C LEU A 305 8.28 1.45 12.39
N LEU A 306 7.12 0.85 12.11
CA LEU A 306 6.41 0.99 10.84
C LEU A 306 5.58 2.28 10.76
N ALA A 307 4.94 2.67 11.86
CA ALA A 307 4.07 3.83 11.93
C ALA A 307 4.33 4.65 13.22
N PRO A 308 5.51 5.27 13.35
CA PRO A 308 5.91 6.00 14.57
C PRO A 308 4.95 7.14 14.90
N GLU A 309 4.36 7.75 13.88
CA GLU A 309 3.38 8.82 14.07
C GLU A 309 2.13 8.37 14.83
N PHE A 310 1.75 7.10 14.70
CA PHE A 310 0.57 6.58 15.40
C PHE A 310 0.75 6.61 16.93
N ILE A 311 1.96 6.27 17.39
CA ILE A 311 2.29 6.32 18.81
C ILE A 311 2.52 7.76 19.24
N LEU A 312 3.26 8.53 18.46
CA LEU A 312 3.58 9.91 18.78
C LEU A 312 2.31 10.76 18.91
N ASN A 313 1.32 10.58 18.03
CA ASN A 313 0.06 11.33 18.05
C ASN A 313 -0.76 11.11 19.33
N LYS A 314 -0.56 9.99 20.02
CA LYS A 314 -1.24 9.72 21.29
C LYS A 314 -0.72 10.63 22.42
N PHE A 315 0.57 10.96 22.42
CA PHE A 315 1.22 11.77 23.45
C PHE A 315 1.39 13.23 22.99
N TYR A 316 1.66 13.43 21.71
CA TYR A 316 1.90 14.74 21.08
C TYR A 316 1.11 14.83 19.80
N PRO A 317 -0.15 15.31 19.86
CA PRO A 317 -0.98 15.46 18.66
C PRO A 317 -0.28 16.29 17.59
N LYS A 318 -0.37 15.89 16.33
CA LYS A 318 0.27 16.60 15.21
C LYS A 318 -0.33 17.99 15.00
N TYR A 319 -1.61 18.14 15.32
CA TYR A 319 -2.35 19.39 15.17
C TYR A 319 -3.07 19.73 16.45
N ASN A 320 -3.02 20.99 16.82
CA ASN A 320 -3.81 21.57 17.92
C ASN A 320 -5.11 22.14 17.35
N TYR A 321 -6.23 21.84 18.00
CA TYR A 321 -7.52 22.45 17.70
C TYR A 321 -7.51 23.92 18.10
N MET A 322 -7.94 24.76 17.19
CA MET A 322 -8.04 26.18 17.42
C MET A 322 -9.49 26.62 17.50
N ASP A 323 -9.74 27.66 18.26
CA ASP A 323 -11.09 28.24 18.38
C ASP A 323 -11.52 28.88 17.05
N ILE A 324 -12.52 28.30 16.42
CA ILE A 324 -13.04 28.76 15.13
C ILE A 324 -13.54 30.21 15.22
N ASN A 325 -14.07 30.61 16.38
CA ASN A 325 -14.61 31.96 16.58
C ASN A 325 -13.55 33.06 16.51
N LYS A 326 -12.28 32.68 16.71
CA LYS A 326 -11.16 33.63 16.65
C LYS A 326 -10.39 33.60 15.32
N ILE A 327 -10.83 32.79 14.37
CA ILE A 327 -10.10 32.50 13.13
C ILE A 327 -9.85 33.76 12.28
N HIS A 328 -10.76 34.71 12.29
CA HIS A 328 -10.64 35.98 11.55
C HIS A 328 -9.62 36.94 12.14
N LEU A 329 -9.26 36.76 13.41
CA LEU A 329 -8.26 37.57 14.12
C LEU A 329 -6.88 36.92 14.13
N MET A 330 -6.76 35.66 13.68
CA MET A 330 -5.53 34.93 13.78
C MET A 330 -4.61 35.20 12.59
N LYS A 331 -3.38 35.50 12.92
CA LYS A 331 -2.27 35.40 12.00
C LYS A 331 -1.66 34.00 12.10
N ILE A 332 -1.60 33.32 10.97
CA ILE A 332 -1.09 31.97 10.89
C ILE A 332 0.39 32.04 10.48
N ASP A 333 1.26 31.48 11.32
CA ASP A 333 2.66 31.34 11.00
C ASP A 333 2.84 30.51 9.71
N SER A 334 3.43 31.06 8.70
CA SER A 334 3.62 30.41 7.40
C SER A 334 4.50 29.16 7.46
N LYS A 335 5.30 29.02 8.51
CA LYS A 335 6.11 27.82 8.78
C LYS A 335 5.31 26.64 9.28
N LYS A 336 4.02 26.85 9.62
CA LYS A 336 3.11 25.81 10.13
C LYS A 336 2.07 25.42 9.09
N GLU A 337 1.76 24.14 9.05
CA GLU A 337 0.63 23.64 8.25
C GLU A 337 -0.68 23.96 8.98
N ALA A 338 -1.63 24.55 8.24
CA ALA A 338 -2.97 24.81 8.74
C ALA A 338 -3.99 23.95 8.00
N ARG A 339 -4.94 23.36 8.74
CA ARG A 339 -6.00 22.48 8.21
C ARG A 339 -7.35 23.02 8.57
N PHE A 340 -8.21 23.09 7.57
CA PHE A 340 -9.61 23.50 7.69
C PHE A 340 -10.50 22.36 7.24
N LYS A 341 -11.34 21.86 8.13
CA LYS A 341 -12.46 21.00 7.76
C LYS A 341 -13.62 21.92 7.44
N ILE A 342 -14.07 21.91 6.20
CA ILE A 342 -15.26 22.65 5.79
C ILE A 342 -16.40 21.69 5.55
N THR A 343 -17.59 22.18 5.83
CA THR A 343 -18.83 21.48 5.54
C THR A 343 -19.57 22.29 4.48
N ARG A 344 -19.96 21.62 3.42
CA ARG A 344 -20.71 22.19 2.30
C ARG A 344 -22.10 21.60 2.30
N PRO A 345 -23.15 22.41 2.42
CA PRO A 345 -24.52 21.91 2.27
C PRO A 345 -24.75 21.44 0.83
N SER A 346 -25.39 20.31 0.66
CA SER A 346 -25.80 19.79 -0.63
C SER A 346 -27.22 19.22 -0.57
N ASN A 347 -27.85 19.03 -1.74
CA ASN A 347 -29.20 18.44 -1.83
C ASN A 347 -29.33 17.03 -1.25
N TYR A 348 -28.18 16.36 -1.02
CA TYR A 348 -28.08 14.98 -0.51
C TYR A 348 -27.48 14.92 0.90
N GLY A 349 -27.44 16.04 1.64
CA GLY A 349 -26.82 16.14 2.95
C GLY A 349 -25.55 16.99 2.96
N GLU A 350 -24.87 16.99 4.10
CA GLU A 350 -23.63 17.76 4.27
C GLU A 350 -22.43 17.00 3.67
N ARG A 351 -21.60 17.69 2.89
CA ARG A 351 -20.33 17.16 2.37
C ARG A 351 -19.18 17.80 3.12
N TYR A 352 -18.20 16.97 3.48
CA TYR A 352 -16.99 17.42 4.17
C TYR A 352 -15.82 17.50 3.20
N LYS A 353 -15.05 18.59 3.30
CA LYS A 353 -13.78 18.73 2.58
C LYS A 353 -12.68 19.20 3.56
N LEU A 354 -11.51 18.64 3.42
CA LEU A 354 -10.32 19.09 4.15
C LEU A 354 -9.47 19.98 3.26
N PHE A 355 -9.24 21.21 3.69
CA PHE A 355 -8.28 22.11 3.06
C PHE A 355 -7.01 22.18 3.87
N VAL A 356 -5.89 22.01 3.17
CA VAL A 356 -4.57 22.04 3.76
C VAL A 356 -3.80 23.23 3.18
N ILE A 357 -3.49 24.21 4.02
CA ILE A 357 -2.54 25.27 3.69
C ILE A 357 -1.17 24.76 4.08
N LYS A 358 -0.36 24.43 3.06
CA LYS A 358 1.01 23.93 3.25
C LYS A 358 1.95 25.04 3.74
N LYS A 359 3.02 24.63 4.41
CA LYS A 359 4.10 25.52 4.82
C LYS A 359 4.63 26.33 3.63
N ASN A 360 4.79 27.63 3.85
CA ASN A 360 5.41 28.52 2.87
C ASN A 360 6.66 29.15 3.48
N THR A 361 7.81 28.95 2.86
CA THR A 361 9.10 29.44 3.38
C THR A 361 9.35 30.92 3.07
N PHE A 362 8.53 31.57 2.25
CA PHE A 362 8.74 32.92 1.76
C PHE A 362 7.94 34.02 2.47
N GLU A 363 6.91 33.65 3.25
CA GLU A 363 6.07 34.59 4.01
C GLU A 363 6.23 34.31 5.50
N THR A 364 6.26 35.31 6.35
CA THR A 364 6.42 35.13 7.81
C THR A 364 5.10 34.78 8.49
N GLU A 365 4.02 35.43 8.11
CA GLU A 365 2.67 35.25 8.63
C GLU A 365 1.66 35.56 7.52
N TYR A 366 0.51 34.94 7.56
CA TYR A 366 -0.61 35.26 6.66
C TYR A 366 -1.95 35.26 7.41
N SER A 367 -2.87 36.15 6.95
CA SER A 367 -4.27 36.15 7.35
C SER A 367 -5.12 35.43 6.28
N LEU A 368 -6.32 34.99 6.63
CA LEU A 368 -7.24 34.38 5.67
C LEU A 368 -7.69 35.36 4.58
N GLU A 369 -7.72 36.66 4.89
CA GLU A 369 -8.00 37.72 3.90
C GLU A 369 -6.95 37.76 2.79
N GLN A 370 -5.67 37.55 3.13
CA GLN A 370 -4.60 37.44 2.13
C GLN A 370 -4.70 36.19 1.25
N TYR A 371 -5.39 35.15 1.75
CA TYR A 371 -5.78 33.98 0.96
C TYR A 371 -6.99 34.25 0.06
N GLY A 372 -7.62 35.42 0.20
CA GLY A 372 -8.80 35.83 -0.57
C GLY A 372 -10.10 35.22 -0.04
N ILE A 373 -10.17 34.97 1.27
CA ILE A 373 -11.38 34.50 1.97
C ILE A 373 -11.88 35.61 2.89
N SER A 374 -13.14 36.03 2.72
CA SER A 374 -13.87 36.78 3.71
C SER A 374 -14.81 35.86 4.47
N LEU A 375 -14.81 35.95 5.80
CA LEU A 375 -15.59 35.13 6.69
C LEU A 375 -16.62 35.97 7.41
N ILE A 376 -17.87 35.47 7.47
CA ILE A 376 -18.93 36.04 8.31
C ILE A 376 -19.32 35.02 9.38
N ARG A 377 -19.67 35.54 10.54
CA ARG A 377 -20.20 34.72 11.63
C ARG A 377 -21.71 34.83 11.64
N GLU A 378 -22.37 33.71 11.41
CA GLU A 378 -23.82 33.59 11.57
C GLU A 378 -24.15 32.63 12.73
N GLU A 379 -24.85 33.14 13.73
CA GLU A 379 -25.21 32.40 14.96
C GLU A 379 -23.97 31.73 15.62
N ASN A 380 -23.73 30.46 15.33
CA ASN A 380 -22.64 29.65 15.90
C ASN A 380 -21.75 29.05 14.84
N ARG A 381 -21.81 29.53 13.58
CA ARG A 381 -21.04 29.02 12.42
C ARG A 381 -20.23 30.15 11.81
N VAL A 382 -19.04 29.80 11.32
CA VAL A 382 -18.19 30.69 10.52
C VAL A 382 -18.32 30.27 9.07
N ILE A 383 -18.87 31.16 8.25
CA ILE A 383 -19.26 30.91 6.86
C ILE A 383 -18.32 31.68 5.93
N VAL A 384 -17.97 31.10 4.82
CA VAL A 384 -17.26 31.77 3.72
C VAL A 384 -18.24 32.65 2.97
N ASP A 385 -18.13 33.96 3.18
CA ASP A 385 -18.99 34.97 2.58
C ASP A 385 -18.59 35.30 1.16
N THR A 386 -17.34 35.77 0.98
CA THR A 386 -16.83 36.12 -0.33
C THR A 386 -15.47 35.50 -0.60
N LEU A 387 -15.22 35.20 -1.87
CA LEU A 387 -13.94 34.67 -2.36
C LEU A 387 -13.40 35.55 -3.48
N GLN A 388 -12.15 35.96 -3.37
CA GLN A 388 -11.50 36.65 -4.48
C GLN A 388 -11.44 35.72 -5.70
N TRP A 389 -11.85 36.23 -6.87
CA TRP A 389 -11.98 35.48 -8.13
C TRP A 389 -10.72 34.70 -8.49
N ASN A 390 -9.54 35.25 -8.26
CA ASN A 390 -8.25 34.62 -8.57
C ASN A 390 -7.45 34.27 -7.32
N GLY A 391 -8.07 34.31 -6.14
CA GLY A 391 -7.49 34.03 -4.84
C GLY A 391 -7.01 32.57 -4.70
N LYS A 392 -6.03 32.38 -3.84
CA LYS A 392 -5.49 31.04 -3.53
C LYS A 392 -6.56 30.11 -2.99
N ALA A 393 -7.50 30.63 -2.21
CA ALA A 393 -8.61 29.86 -1.65
C ALA A 393 -9.57 29.30 -2.70
N LYS A 394 -9.96 30.12 -3.68
CA LYS A 394 -10.84 29.67 -4.77
C LYS A 394 -10.16 28.60 -5.64
N LYS A 395 -8.86 28.76 -5.92
CA LYS A 395 -8.06 27.74 -6.62
C LYS A 395 -7.92 26.45 -5.83
N SER A 396 -7.97 26.53 -4.50
CA SER A 396 -7.98 25.35 -3.61
C SER A 396 -9.34 24.70 -3.50
N GLY A 397 -10.43 25.31 -4.07
CA GLY A 397 -11.76 24.73 -4.16
C GLY A 397 -12.72 25.13 -3.03
N PHE A 398 -12.47 26.22 -2.29
CA PHE A 398 -13.46 26.84 -1.44
C PHE A 398 -14.60 27.44 -2.29
N GLU A 399 -15.82 27.40 -1.77
CA GLU A 399 -16.99 28.01 -2.39
C GLU A 399 -17.68 28.93 -1.38
N THR A 400 -18.39 29.91 -1.89
CA THR A 400 -19.24 30.80 -1.07
C THR A 400 -20.37 29.96 -0.44
N GLY A 401 -20.62 30.12 0.85
CA GLY A 401 -21.59 29.33 1.61
C GLY A 401 -20.98 28.08 2.30
N ASP A 402 -19.71 27.76 2.05
CA ASP A 402 -19.01 26.75 2.85
C ASP A 402 -18.88 27.22 4.30
N TYR A 403 -19.12 26.36 5.29
CA TYR A 403 -18.83 26.70 6.68
C TYR A 403 -17.68 25.90 7.26
N ILE A 404 -16.86 26.60 8.07
CA ILE A 404 -15.69 25.99 8.71
C ILE A 404 -16.17 25.23 9.96
N SER A 405 -16.01 23.91 9.95
CA SER A 405 -16.41 23.06 11.07
C SER A 405 -15.25 22.75 12.02
N GLU A 406 -14.01 22.71 11.52
CA GLU A 406 -12.81 22.54 12.35
C GLU A 406 -11.66 23.35 11.79
N PHE A 407 -10.86 23.90 12.70
CA PHE A 407 -9.61 24.56 12.36
C PHE A 407 -8.49 24.01 13.24
N LYS A 408 -7.41 23.59 12.60
CA LYS A 408 -6.26 22.95 13.25
C LYS A 408 -4.98 23.58 12.73
N ILE A 409 -4.02 23.83 13.63
CA ILE A 409 -2.68 24.31 13.29
C ILE A 409 -1.66 23.28 13.76
N GLU A 410 -0.61 23.07 12.97
CA GLU A 410 0.48 22.18 13.32
C GLU A 410 1.10 22.52 14.67
N ASN A 411 1.30 21.53 15.50
CA ASN A 411 1.87 21.67 16.83
C ASN A 411 3.39 21.86 16.72
N ALA A 412 3.87 23.06 17.05
CA ALA A 412 5.29 23.40 16.99
C ALA A 412 6.14 22.67 18.05
N ASP A 413 5.52 22.31 19.18
CA ASP A 413 6.21 21.67 20.31
C ASP A 413 6.32 20.15 20.16
N ARG A 414 5.84 19.63 19.01
CA ARG A 414 5.89 18.22 18.73
C ARG A 414 7.32 17.74 18.46
N PRO A 415 7.83 16.76 19.23
CA PRO A 415 9.15 16.21 18.97
C PRO A 415 9.21 15.51 17.61
N ASN A 416 10.40 15.40 17.04
CA ASN A 416 10.59 14.64 15.81
C ASN A 416 10.25 13.17 16.04
N LYS A 417 9.49 12.57 15.11
CA LYS A 417 9.10 11.15 15.18
C LYS A 417 10.29 10.19 15.26
N GLY A 418 11.47 10.61 14.83
CA GLY A 418 12.71 9.84 14.93
C GLY A 418 13.09 9.45 16.35
N ILE A 419 12.55 10.11 17.39
CA ILE A 419 12.81 9.77 18.79
C ILE A 419 12.22 8.41 19.19
N ILE A 420 11.23 7.92 18.46
CA ILE A 420 10.58 6.62 18.73
C ILE A 420 11.49 5.45 18.29
N TYR A 421 12.26 5.61 17.23
CA TYR A 421 13.08 4.53 16.69
C TYR A 421 14.12 3.98 17.67
N PRO A 422 14.94 4.80 18.34
CA PRO A 422 15.88 4.31 19.35
C PRO A 422 15.20 3.57 20.50
N ILE A 423 14.05 4.08 20.95
CA ILE A 423 13.27 3.46 22.05
C ILE A 423 12.75 2.08 21.60
N ALA A 424 12.19 1.99 20.42
CA ALA A 424 11.68 0.73 19.85
C ALA A 424 12.80 -0.30 19.65
N ILE A 425 13.97 0.14 19.16
CA ILE A 425 15.14 -0.72 18.97
C ILE A 425 15.69 -1.20 20.34
N LEU A 426 15.77 -0.32 21.31
CA LEU A 426 16.20 -0.69 22.69
C LEU A 426 15.29 -1.75 23.28
N LEU A 427 13.97 -1.56 23.16
CA LEU A 427 12.98 -2.55 23.62
C LEU A 427 13.14 -3.88 22.88
N LEU A 428 13.38 -3.86 21.57
CA LEU A 428 13.63 -5.06 20.78
C LEU A 428 14.86 -5.81 21.29
N ILE A 429 15.95 -5.11 21.59
CA ILE A 429 17.19 -5.71 22.11
C ILE A 429 16.93 -6.33 23.49
N ILE A 430 16.26 -5.62 24.40
CA ILE A 430 15.95 -6.10 25.74
C ILE A 430 15.10 -7.37 25.70
N PHE A 431 13.96 -7.33 25.01
CA PHE A 431 13.05 -8.47 24.93
C PHE A 431 13.61 -9.62 24.09
N GLY A 432 14.38 -9.30 23.05
CA GLY A 432 15.13 -10.29 22.26
C GLY A 432 16.16 -11.04 23.11
N TYR A 433 16.89 -10.33 23.97
CA TYR A 433 17.84 -10.93 24.90
C TYR A 433 17.17 -11.84 25.93
N PHE A 434 16.03 -11.43 26.50
CA PHE A 434 15.28 -12.28 27.43
C PHE A 434 14.70 -13.52 26.73
N ASN A 435 14.22 -13.38 25.51
CA ASN A 435 13.75 -14.50 24.70
C ASN A 435 14.89 -15.48 24.38
N ALA A 436 16.09 -14.98 24.03
CA ALA A 436 17.25 -15.81 23.71
C ALA A 436 17.80 -16.60 24.91
N ARG A 437 17.75 -16.02 26.11
CA ARG A 437 18.24 -16.69 27.35
C ARG A 437 17.30 -17.76 27.89
N ARG A 438 16.10 -17.85 27.37
CA ARG A 438 15.15 -18.87 27.82
C ARG A 438 15.63 -20.23 27.32
N LYS A 439 15.94 -21.13 28.24
CA LYS A 439 16.07 -22.55 27.95
C LYS A 439 14.66 -23.10 27.80
N GLU A 440 14.36 -23.77 26.69
CA GLU A 440 13.11 -24.50 26.49
C GLU A 440 12.96 -25.61 27.54
#